data_6582644ca8572c8b495b116a4eafca99
#
_entry.id   6582644ca8572c8b495b116a4eafca99
#
_cell.length_a   1.000
_cell.length_b   1.000
_cell.length_c   1.000
_cell.angle_alpha   90.00
_cell.angle_beta   90.00
_cell.angle_gamma   90.00
#
_symmetry.space_group_name_H-M   'P 1'
#
loop_
_entity.id
_entity.type
_entity.pdbx_description
1 polymer ?
#
loop_
_entity_poly.entity_id
_entity_poly.type
_entity_poly.pdbx_seq_one_letter_code
_entity_poly.pdbx_strand_id
1 'polypeptide(L)'
;TVRQSGVLADAQPFRFSTKWTDAESGLVCYGYRYYNPSAGRWLSRDPIEEQGGLNLYGFVNNDPVDFVDVFGLWKSRPWGSQHKDLTINALNTALASLRDKPSDKCKSKMADILVEANEGQDSGAGYSDFSRHFNREYYKGETPQQVQQRRTAARDAYTAYLAGEEVSFNYIPECWERLKALGRLSHSWQDYYAHGIHTSRGFVDPMNASPSSPGEFWPSSYNSWRGWGEGEHPNRGEPVEVSSQRYNQAEAYTALRFRRMLENWMASCKCLCQ
;
A
#
# COMPACT_ATOMS: atom_id res chain seq x y z
N THR A 1 -23.49 20.56 -12.58
CA THR A 1 -23.04 21.94 -12.36
C THR A 1 -22.75 22.12 -10.90
N VAL A 2 -21.48 22.31 -10.54
CA VAL A 2 -21.09 22.61 -9.15
C VAL A 2 -21.56 24.05 -8.85
N ARG A 3 -22.37 24.21 -7.82
CA ARG A 3 -22.86 25.51 -7.41
C ARG A 3 -21.76 26.24 -6.64
N GLN A 4 -21.27 27.36 -7.15
CA GLN A 4 -20.38 28.26 -6.45
C GLN A 4 -21.20 29.35 -5.77
N SER A 5 -20.90 29.66 -4.51
CA SER A 5 -21.56 30.75 -3.79
C SER A 5 -20.60 31.36 -2.76
N GLY A 6 -20.62 32.68 -2.62
CA GLY A 6 -19.80 33.47 -1.71
C GLY A 6 -18.78 34.36 -2.42
N VAL A 7 -18.36 35.43 -1.73
CA VAL A 7 -17.48 36.49 -2.28
C VAL A 7 -16.11 36.00 -2.74
N LEU A 8 -15.63 34.86 -2.23
CA LEU A 8 -14.33 34.28 -2.59
C LEU A 8 -14.45 33.06 -3.52
N ALA A 9 -15.66 32.71 -3.97
CA ALA A 9 -15.87 31.49 -4.75
C ALA A 9 -15.11 31.49 -6.08
N ASP A 10 -14.99 32.64 -6.74
CA ASP A 10 -14.26 32.78 -7.99
C ASP A 10 -12.75 32.91 -7.79
N ALA A 11 -12.31 33.41 -6.62
CA ALA A 11 -10.91 33.60 -6.30
C ALA A 11 -10.24 32.31 -5.74
N GLN A 12 -11.04 31.29 -5.35
CA GLN A 12 -10.51 30.05 -4.80
C GLN A 12 -10.15 29.05 -5.92
N PRO A 13 -8.85 28.80 -6.16
CA PRO A 13 -8.44 27.87 -7.24
C PRO A 13 -8.47 26.39 -6.80
N PHE A 14 -8.42 26.11 -5.51
CA PHE A 14 -8.47 24.73 -5.00
C PHE A 14 -9.92 24.28 -4.86
N ARG A 15 -10.33 23.28 -5.64
CA ARG A 15 -11.73 22.84 -5.75
C ARG A 15 -11.87 21.33 -5.58
N PHE A 16 -12.31 20.61 -6.61
CA PHE A 16 -12.50 19.16 -6.57
C PHE A 16 -11.22 18.43 -6.12
N SER A 17 -11.35 17.49 -5.19
CA SER A 17 -10.24 16.71 -4.58
C SER A 17 -9.14 17.59 -3.99
N THR A 18 -9.44 18.80 -3.52
CA THR A 18 -8.46 19.78 -3.01
C THR A 18 -7.34 20.12 -4.02
N LYS A 19 -7.62 19.97 -5.31
CA LYS A 19 -6.67 20.22 -6.39
C LYS A 19 -6.88 21.61 -7.00
N TRP A 20 -5.77 22.14 -7.52
CA TRP A 20 -5.79 23.40 -8.25
C TRP A 20 -6.55 23.24 -9.55
N THR A 21 -7.54 24.12 -9.77
CA THR A 21 -8.35 24.15 -10.98
C THR A 21 -7.97 25.38 -11.76
N ASP A 22 -7.57 25.20 -13.01
CA ASP A 22 -7.32 26.28 -13.94
C ASP A 22 -8.64 26.96 -14.33
N ALA A 23 -8.75 28.26 -14.07
CA ALA A 23 -9.98 29.02 -14.28
C ALA A 23 -10.31 29.22 -15.78
N GLU A 24 -9.30 29.21 -16.66
CA GLU A 24 -9.47 29.42 -18.08
C GLU A 24 -9.95 28.17 -18.80
N SER A 25 -9.31 27.03 -18.52
CA SER A 25 -9.59 25.75 -19.17
C SER A 25 -10.57 24.86 -18.41
N GLY A 26 -10.76 25.10 -17.11
CA GLY A 26 -11.53 24.24 -16.22
C GLY A 26 -10.85 22.91 -15.88
N LEU A 27 -9.59 22.74 -16.25
CA LEU A 27 -8.81 21.55 -15.99
C LEU A 27 -8.33 21.51 -14.54
N VAL A 28 -8.25 20.31 -13.98
CA VAL A 28 -7.77 20.08 -12.63
C VAL A 28 -6.35 19.49 -12.66
N CYS A 29 -5.40 20.19 -12.03
CA CYS A 29 -3.99 19.79 -11.97
C CYS A 29 -3.75 18.79 -10.83
N TYR A 30 -3.32 17.59 -11.17
CA TYR A 30 -2.96 16.54 -10.21
C TYR A 30 -1.45 16.36 -10.04
N GLY A 31 -0.67 17.23 -10.66
CA GLY A 31 0.78 17.17 -10.66
C GLY A 31 1.33 16.50 -11.91
N TYR A 32 1.12 15.22 -12.09
CA TYR A 32 1.61 14.49 -13.26
C TYR A 32 0.65 14.49 -14.46
N ARG A 33 -0.66 14.68 -14.23
CA ARG A 33 -1.68 14.75 -15.27
C ARG A 33 -2.70 15.87 -15.01
N TYR A 34 -3.34 16.29 -16.08
CA TYR A 34 -4.51 17.16 -16.01
C TYR A 34 -5.78 16.34 -16.19
N TYR A 35 -6.69 16.48 -15.25
CA TYR A 35 -8.02 15.87 -15.31
C TYR A 35 -9.01 16.82 -15.96
N ASN A 36 -9.78 16.33 -16.92
CA ASN A 36 -10.88 17.06 -17.54
C ASN A 36 -12.22 16.62 -16.91
N PRO A 37 -12.82 17.44 -16.02
CA PRO A 37 -14.08 17.08 -15.37
C PRO A 37 -15.26 16.97 -16.35
N SER A 38 -15.22 17.71 -17.46
CA SER A 38 -16.28 17.66 -18.47
C SER A 38 -16.27 16.38 -19.30
N ALA A 39 -15.08 15.78 -19.47
CA ALA A 39 -14.90 14.54 -20.19
C ALA A 39 -14.80 13.32 -19.27
N GLY A 40 -14.65 13.52 -17.96
CA GLY A 40 -14.50 12.45 -16.97
C GLY A 40 -13.21 11.64 -17.11
N ARG A 41 -12.15 12.22 -17.67
CA ARG A 41 -10.91 11.50 -18.00
C ARG A 41 -9.66 12.36 -17.93
N TRP A 42 -8.51 11.72 -17.90
CA TRP A 42 -7.22 12.36 -18.08
C TRP A 42 -7.03 12.88 -19.50
N LEU A 43 -6.30 13.99 -19.67
CA LEU A 43 -5.97 14.52 -20.99
C LEU A 43 -4.81 13.79 -21.65
N SER A 44 -3.87 13.30 -20.85
CA SER A 44 -2.71 12.56 -21.31
C SER A 44 -2.78 11.10 -20.90
N ARG A 45 -2.05 10.26 -21.63
CA ARG A 45 -1.80 8.86 -21.28
C ARG A 45 -1.17 8.78 -19.89
N ASP A 46 -1.43 7.70 -19.17
CA ASP A 46 -0.82 7.44 -17.88
C ASP A 46 0.70 7.34 -18.02
N PRO A 47 1.48 8.14 -17.27
CA PRO A 47 2.95 8.04 -17.30
C PRO A 47 3.48 6.69 -16.80
N ILE A 48 2.70 5.98 -15.96
CA ILE A 48 3.06 4.65 -15.45
C ILE A 48 2.40 3.53 -16.27
N GLU A 49 1.82 3.87 -17.42
CA GLU A 49 1.20 2.96 -18.39
C GLU A 49 0.13 2.06 -17.75
N GLU A 50 0.05 0.78 -18.13
CA GLU A 50 -0.93 -0.18 -17.63
C GLU A 50 -0.79 -0.47 -16.12
N GLN A 51 0.27 -0.01 -15.48
CA GLN A 51 0.46 -0.10 -14.03
C GLN A 51 -0.57 0.75 -13.27
N GLY A 52 -1.02 1.88 -13.84
CA GLY A 52 -2.10 2.70 -13.30
C GLY A 52 -3.50 2.15 -13.60
N GLY A 53 -3.60 1.14 -14.46
CA GLY A 53 -4.84 0.50 -14.89
C GLY A 53 -4.91 0.31 -16.40
N LEU A 54 -5.72 -0.64 -16.88
CA LEU A 54 -5.87 -0.96 -18.31
C LEU A 54 -6.37 0.22 -19.15
N ASN A 55 -7.17 1.11 -18.55
CA ASN A 55 -7.60 2.34 -19.20
C ASN A 55 -6.65 3.48 -18.88
N LEU A 56 -5.70 3.72 -19.75
CA LEU A 56 -4.63 4.72 -19.59
C LEU A 56 -5.10 6.17 -19.45
N TYR A 57 -6.36 6.43 -19.74
CA TYR A 57 -7.01 7.74 -19.63
C TYR A 57 -8.14 7.76 -18.59
N GLY A 58 -8.41 6.62 -17.94
CA GLY A 58 -9.47 6.48 -16.94
C GLY A 58 -9.13 7.20 -15.64
N PHE A 59 -10.07 8.00 -15.15
CA PHE A 59 -9.96 8.62 -13.83
C PHE A 59 -10.63 7.73 -12.78
N VAL A 60 -9.86 7.25 -11.81
CA VAL A 60 -10.27 6.49 -10.63
C VAL A 60 -11.33 5.39 -10.88
N ASN A 61 -11.19 4.68 -12.02
CA ASN A 61 -12.16 3.68 -12.48
C ASN A 61 -13.60 4.21 -12.62
N ASN A 62 -13.75 5.49 -12.91
CA ASN A 62 -15.02 6.19 -13.02
C ASN A 62 -15.85 6.20 -11.72
N ASP A 63 -15.19 6.09 -10.58
CA ASP A 63 -15.77 6.13 -9.25
C ASP A 63 -15.06 7.18 -8.36
N PRO A 64 -15.33 8.47 -8.58
CA PRO A 64 -14.70 9.57 -7.83
C PRO A 64 -15.35 9.82 -6.46
N VAL A 65 -16.29 8.98 -6.05
CA VAL A 65 -16.90 9.00 -4.71
C VAL A 65 -16.07 8.18 -3.74
N ASP A 66 -15.70 6.97 -4.16
CA ASP A 66 -14.95 6.03 -3.32
C ASP A 66 -13.45 6.08 -3.55
N PHE A 67 -12.98 6.70 -4.63
CA PHE A 67 -11.58 6.76 -4.98
C PHE A 67 -11.09 8.17 -5.24
N VAL A 68 -9.83 8.41 -4.89
CA VAL A 68 -9.06 9.61 -5.28
C VAL A 68 -7.80 9.19 -6.01
N ASP A 69 -7.25 10.08 -6.81
CA ASP A 69 -5.89 9.97 -7.33
C ASP A 69 -5.09 11.14 -6.75
N VAL A 70 -4.08 10.87 -5.93
CA VAL A 70 -3.36 11.92 -5.21
C VAL A 70 -2.43 12.70 -6.14
N PHE A 71 -1.80 12.02 -7.09
CA PHE A 71 -0.76 12.59 -7.95
C PHE A 71 -1.12 12.58 -9.44
N GLY A 72 -2.22 11.96 -9.82
CA GLY A 72 -2.56 11.72 -11.21
C GLY A 72 -1.81 10.52 -11.81
N LEU A 73 -1.61 9.46 -11.04
CA LEU A 73 -0.88 8.25 -11.42
C LEU A 73 -1.65 6.98 -11.14
N TRP A 74 -2.33 6.89 -9.98
CA TRP A 74 -3.12 5.74 -9.58
C TRP A 74 -4.27 6.13 -8.66
N LYS A 75 -5.33 5.35 -8.73
CA LYS A 75 -6.46 5.50 -7.81
C LYS A 75 -6.07 5.02 -6.39
N SER A 76 -6.51 5.75 -5.39
CA SER A 76 -6.48 5.35 -3.99
C SER A 76 -7.81 5.70 -3.32
N ARG A 77 -8.10 5.09 -2.18
CA ARG A 77 -9.25 5.53 -1.37
C ARG A 77 -8.83 6.70 -0.49
N PRO A 78 -9.70 7.70 -0.24
CA PRO A 78 -9.37 8.84 0.63
C PRO A 78 -8.98 8.45 2.05
N TRP A 79 -9.46 7.29 2.49
CA TRP A 79 -9.27 6.72 3.82
C TRP A 79 -8.92 5.23 3.77
N GLY A 80 -8.72 4.66 2.57
CA GLY A 80 -8.42 3.26 2.34
C GLY A 80 -7.06 3.12 1.72
N SER A 81 -6.32 2.20 2.26
CA SER A 81 -4.92 1.99 1.98
C SER A 81 -4.69 1.42 0.58
N GLN A 82 -3.58 1.79 -0.02
CA GLN A 82 -2.97 1.05 -1.13
C GLN A 82 -2.86 -0.45 -0.80
N HIS A 83 -2.81 -0.79 0.46
CA HIS A 83 -2.81 -2.14 1.01
C HIS A 83 -3.97 -3.00 0.53
N LYS A 84 -5.19 -2.45 0.47
CA LYS A 84 -6.35 -3.19 -0.04
C LYS A 84 -6.17 -3.56 -1.51
N ASP A 85 -5.83 -2.59 -2.35
CA ASP A 85 -5.68 -2.83 -3.80
C ASP A 85 -4.53 -3.81 -4.06
N LEU A 86 -3.39 -3.63 -3.38
CA LEU A 86 -2.26 -4.56 -3.41
C LEU A 86 -2.66 -5.98 -2.99
N THR A 87 -3.43 -6.11 -1.91
CA THR A 87 -3.87 -7.41 -1.40
C THR A 87 -4.82 -8.11 -2.37
N ILE A 88 -5.78 -7.38 -2.95
CA ILE A 88 -6.73 -7.94 -3.93
C ILE A 88 -6.01 -8.33 -5.23
N ASN A 89 -5.12 -7.49 -5.74
CA ASN A 89 -4.36 -7.77 -6.96
C ASN A 89 -3.44 -8.97 -6.76
N ALA A 90 -2.73 -9.02 -5.65
CA ALA A 90 -1.87 -10.13 -5.28
C ALA A 90 -2.65 -11.44 -5.13
N LEU A 91 -3.83 -11.41 -4.50
CA LEU A 91 -4.72 -12.57 -4.39
C LEU A 91 -5.17 -13.05 -5.77
N ASN A 92 -5.64 -12.15 -6.63
CA ASN A 92 -6.06 -12.49 -7.99
C ASN A 92 -4.93 -13.14 -8.79
N THR A 93 -3.74 -12.58 -8.73
CA THR A 93 -2.53 -13.11 -9.40
C THR A 93 -2.15 -14.48 -8.85
N ALA A 94 -2.16 -14.65 -7.53
CA ALA A 94 -1.88 -15.92 -6.88
C ALA A 94 -2.88 -17.00 -7.31
N LEU A 95 -4.19 -16.73 -7.20
CA LEU A 95 -5.25 -17.69 -7.54
C LEU A 95 -5.28 -18.04 -9.03
N ALA A 96 -4.93 -17.09 -9.91
CA ALA A 96 -4.85 -17.36 -11.36
C ALA A 96 -3.78 -18.42 -11.67
N SER A 97 -2.73 -18.52 -10.86
CA SER A 97 -1.61 -19.45 -11.03
C SER A 97 -1.82 -20.83 -10.37
N LEU A 98 -2.89 -20.99 -9.55
CA LEU A 98 -3.19 -22.27 -8.90
C LEU A 98 -3.84 -23.26 -9.87
N ARG A 99 -3.54 -24.55 -9.67
CA ARG A 99 -4.18 -25.64 -10.44
C ARG A 99 -5.65 -25.79 -10.07
N ASP A 100 -5.92 -25.89 -8.77
CA ASP A 100 -7.28 -25.98 -8.21
C ASP A 100 -7.71 -24.58 -7.78
N LYS A 101 -8.73 -24.01 -8.47
CA LYS A 101 -9.22 -22.68 -8.18
C LYS A 101 -10.40 -22.75 -7.22
N PRO A 102 -10.48 -21.85 -6.22
CA PRO A 102 -11.66 -21.75 -5.38
C PRO A 102 -12.87 -21.26 -6.18
N SER A 103 -14.08 -21.54 -5.71
CA SER A 103 -15.30 -20.92 -6.24
C SER A 103 -15.28 -19.41 -6.07
N ASP A 104 -16.03 -18.66 -6.89
CA ASP A 104 -16.10 -17.21 -6.78
C ASP A 104 -16.56 -16.75 -5.40
N LYS A 105 -17.51 -17.48 -4.80
CA LYS A 105 -17.96 -17.22 -3.42
C LYS A 105 -16.84 -17.37 -2.39
N CYS A 106 -16.03 -18.43 -2.53
CA CYS A 106 -14.87 -18.64 -1.68
C CYS A 106 -13.82 -17.55 -1.87
N LYS A 107 -13.52 -17.22 -3.13
CA LYS A 107 -12.58 -16.14 -3.49
C LYS A 107 -13.00 -14.80 -2.87
N SER A 108 -14.29 -14.44 -2.95
CA SER A 108 -14.80 -13.21 -2.33
C SER A 108 -14.57 -13.22 -0.82
N LYS A 109 -14.93 -14.32 -0.14
CA LYS A 109 -14.72 -14.43 1.31
C LYS A 109 -13.25 -14.41 1.72
N MET A 110 -12.37 -15.03 0.93
CA MET A 110 -10.91 -14.94 1.14
C MET A 110 -10.44 -13.50 1.02
N ALA A 111 -10.89 -12.77 -0.01
CA ALA A 111 -10.54 -11.37 -0.22
C ALA A 111 -10.98 -10.49 0.96
N ASP A 112 -12.21 -10.65 1.42
CA ASP A 112 -12.76 -9.90 2.55
C ASP A 112 -11.91 -10.11 3.83
N ILE A 113 -11.60 -11.36 4.16
CA ILE A 113 -10.81 -11.70 5.36
C ILE A 113 -9.38 -11.19 5.26
N LEU A 114 -8.74 -11.36 4.10
CA LEU A 114 -7.37 -10.90 3.88
C LEU A 114 -7.27 -9.38 3.96
N VAL A 115 -8.20 -8.68 3.32
CA VAL A 115 -8.26 -7.21 3.33
C VAL A 115 -8.56 -6.67 4.73
N GLU A 116 -9.57 -7.20 5.42
CA GLU A 116 -9.91 -6.79 6.79
C GLU A 116 -8.71 -6.95 7.74
N ALA A 117 -8.03 -8.09 7.68
CA ALA A 117 -6.89 -8.35 8.53
C ALA A 117 -5.65 -7.50 8.15
N ASN A 118 -5.48 -7.19 6.87
CA ASN A 118 -4.43 -6.32 6.38
C ASN A 118 -4.66 -4.86 6.83
N GLU A 119 -5.81 -4.27 6.47
CA GLU A 119 -6.15 -2.89 6.83
C GLU A 119 -6.29 -2.68 8.35
N GLY A 120 -6.64 -3.73 9.09
CA GLY A 120 -6.72 -3.71 10.55
C GLY A 120 -5.39 -3.42 11.24
N GLN A 121 -4.25 -3.58 10.54
CA GLN A 121 -2.94 -3.23 11.10
C GLN A 121 -2.74 -1.72 11.22
N ASP A 122 -3.37 -0.93 10.35
CA ASP A 122 -3.35 0.55 10.39
C ASP A 122 -4.38 1.14 11.37
N SER A 123 -5.00 0.34 12.21
CA SER A 123 -6.06 0.80 13.10
C SER A 123 -5.79 0.48 14.58
N GLY A 124 -6.28 1.36 15.46
CA GLY A 124 -6.21 1.15 16.91
C GLY A 124 -4.79 0.95 17.44
N ALA A 125 -4.58 -0.08 18.25
CA ALA A 125 -3.28 -0.42 18.80
C ALA A 125 -2.26 -0.91 17.74
N GLY A 126 -2.74 -1.39 16.59
CA GLY A 126 -1.91 -1.82 15.47
C GLY A 126 -1.10 -0.67 14.89
N TYR A 127 -1.70 0.49 14.75
CA TYR A 127 -1.07 1.69 14.16
C TYR A 127 0.19 2.16 14.90
N SER A 128 0.28 1.94 16.21
CA SER A 128 1.45 2.31 17.02
C SER A 128 2.45 1.19 17.22
N ASP A 129 2.19 0.01 16.68
CA ASP A 129 3.11 -1.13 16.76
C ASP A 129 4.08 -1.15 15.57
N PHE A 130 5.21 -0.47 15.71
CA PHE A 130 6.22 -0.33 14.68
C PHE A 130 6.79 -1.66 14.16
N SER A 131 6.65 -2.75 14.92
CA SER A 131 7.09 -4.07 14.47
C SER A 131 6.32 -4.59 13.25
N ARG A 132 5.09 -4.08 13.02
CA ARG A 132 4.23 -4.48 11.91
C ARG A 132 4.49 -3.71 10.63
N HIS A 133 5.07 -2.49 10.75
CA HIS A 133 5.11 -1.47 9.68
C HIS A 133 6.49 -1.22 9.09
N PHE A 134 7.48 -2.02 9.42
CA PHE A 134 8.87 -1.80 9.00
C PHE A 134 9.33 -0.35 9.17
N ASN A 135 8.98 0.26 10.29
CA ASN A 135 9.39 1.60 10.66
C ASN A 135 9.82 1.68 12.13
N ARG A 136 10.36 2.81 12.53
CA ARG A 136 10.78 3.11 13.90
C ARG A 136 10.25 4.46 14.36
N GLU A 137 10.10 4.65 15.65
CA GLU A 137 9.77 5.96 16.17
C GLU A 137 10.92 6.96 15.98
N TYR A 138 10.56 8.19 15.62
CA TYR A 138 11.48 9.32 15.47
C TYR A 138 11.64 10.09 16.78
N TYR A 139 12.88 10.39 17.16
CA TYR A 139 13.21 11.25 18.28
C TYR A 139 14.09 12.41 17.83
N LYS A 140 13.68 13.63 18.13
CA LYS A 140 14.46 14.83 17.78
C LYS A 140 15.81 14.85 18.52
N GLY A 141 16.89 15.04 17.78
CA GLY A 141 18.24 15.14 18.35
C GLY A 141 18.95 13.81 18.59
N GLU A 142 18.49 12.74 17.97
CA GLU A 142 19.18 11.44 17.99
C GLU A 142 20.60 11.56 17.42
N THR A 143 21.54 10.94 18.07
CA THR A 143 22.89 10.74 17.50
C THR A 143 22.86 9.62 16.43
N PRO A 144 23.82 9.60 15.48
CA PRO A 144 23.92 8.53 14.49
C PRO A 144 23.96 7.12 15.12
N GLN A 145 24.60 6.97 16.26
CA GLN A 145 24.67 5.71 16.99
C GLN A 145 23.28 5.29 17.52
N GLN A 146 22.52 6.22 18.10
CA GLN A 146 21.14 5.94 18.57
C GLN A 146 20.21 5.59 17.40
N VAL A 147 20.33 6.30 16.29
CA VAL A 147 19.60 5.97 15.05
C VAL A 147 19.87 4.54 14.62
N GLN A 148 21.15 4.13 14.55
CA GLN A 148 21.51 2.78 14.13
C GLN A 148 21.02 1.70 15.12
N GLN A 149 21.12 1.94 16.42
CA GLN A 149 20.60 1.02 17.44
C GLN A 149 19.07 0.83 17.29
N ARG A 150 18.33 1.93 17.11
CA ARG A 150 16.86 1.87 16.95
C ARG A 150 16.44 1.19 15.63
N ARG A 151 17.18 1.43 14.55
CA ARG A 151 16.96 0.75 13.27
C ARG A 151 17.16 -0.76 13.41
N THR A 152 18.22 -1.19 14.09
CA THR A 152 18.48 -2.60 14.36
C THR A 152 17.35 -3.21 15.20
N ALA A 153 16.97 -2.56 16.29
CA ALA A 153 15.91 -3.06 17.17
C ALA A 153 14.55 -3.15 16.43
N ALA A 154 14.20 -2.14 15.61
CA ALA A 154 12.96 -2.17 14.84
C ALA A 154 12.97 -3.26 13.77
N ARG A 155 14.10 -3.48 13.09
CA ARG A 155 14.24 -4.56 12.11
C ARG A 155 14.13 -5.95 12.76
N ASP A 156 14.74 -6.13 13.92
CA ASP A 156 14.70 -7.40 14.65
C ASP A 156 13.26 -7.67 15.16
N ALA A 157 12.57 -6.65 15.67
CA ALA A 157 11.18 -6.75 16.08
C ALA A 157 10.25 -7.08 14.90
N TYR A 158 10.44 -6.45 13.74
CA TYR A 158 9.72 -6.74 12.51
C TYR A 158 9.93 -8.19 12.05
N THR A 159 11.17 -8.67 12.06
CA THR A 159 11.49 -10.05 11.66
C THR A 159 10.86 -11.06 12.63
N ALA A 160 10.88 -10.77 13.94
CA ALA A 160 10.22 -11.60 14.94
C ALA A 160 8.70 -11.62 14.77
N TYR A 161 8.08 -10.48 14.45
CA TYR A 161 6.66 -10.40 14.16
C TYR A 161 6.26 -11.25 12.94
N LEU A 162 6.99 -11.14 11.82
CA LEU A 162 6.75 -11.98 10.65
C LEU A 162 6.83 -13.48 10.98
N ALA A 163 7.86 -13.89 11.73
CA ALA A 163 8.01 -15.27 12.14
C ALA A 163 6.83 -15.76 13.00
N GLY A 164 6.33 -14.93 13.91
CA GLY A 164 5.15 -15.21 14.73
C GLY A 164 3.87 -15.39 13.91
N GLU A 165 3.65 -14.53 12.93
CA GLU A 165 2.48 -14.64 12.04
C GLU A 165 2.60 -15.85 11.07
N GLU A 166 3.79 -16.21 10.61
CA GLU A 166 4.01 -17.43 9.84
C GLU A 166 3.72 -18.70 10.67
N VAL A 167 4.10 -18.72 11.95
CA VAL A 167 3.72 -19.79 12.88
C VAL A 167 2.20 -19.83 13.05
N SER A 168 1.56 -18.68 13.24
CA SER A 168 0.11 -18.58 13.35
C SER A 168 -0.59 -19.14 12.11
N PHE A 169 -0.13 -18.77 10.92
CA PHE A 169 -0.67 -19.30 9.67
C PHE A 169 -0.54 -20.83 9.57
N ASN A 170 0.57 -21.38 9.98
CA ASN A 170 0.85 -22.81 9.80
C ASN A 170 0.17 -23.70 10.84
N TYR A 171 -0.01 -23.23 12.07
CA TYR A 171 -0.37 -24.07 13.21
C TYR A 171 -1.72 -23.76 13.87
N ILE A 172 -2.37 -22.63 13.56
CA ILE A 172 -3.73 -22.37 14.03
C ILE A 172 -4.68 -23.37 13.36
N PRO A 173 -5.55 -24.06 14.13
CA PRO A 173 -6.49 -25.05 13.58
C PRO A 173 -7.56 -24.43 12.69
N GLU A 174 -8.04 -23.22 13.04
CA GLU A 174 -9.16 -22.56 12.39
C GLU A 174 -8.71 -21.94 11.05
N CYS A 175 -9.22 -22.48 9.97
CA CYS A 175 -8.84 -22.09 8.61
C CYS A 175 -8.98 -20.59 8.31
N TRP A 176 -10.02 -19.94 8.82
CA TRP A 176 -10.23 -18.53 8.59
C TRP A 176 -9.29 -17.64 9.42
N GLU A 177 -8.94 -18.07 10.64
CA GLU A 177 -7.92 -17.39 11.44
C GLU A 177 -6.53 -17.47 10.81
N ARG A 178 -6.22 -18.58 10.12
CA ARG A 178 -5.02 -18.71 9.30
C ARG A 178 -4.99 -17.66 8.18
N LEU A 179 -6.11 -17.41 7.51
CA LEU A 179 -6.19 -16.36 6.49
C LEU A 179 -6.02 -14.95 7.09
N LYS A 180 -6.50 -14.72 8.31
CA LYS A 180 -6.24 -13.44 9.00
C LYS A 180 -4.75 -13.25 9.27
N ALA A 181 -4.03 -14.29 9.71
CA ALA A 181 -2.57 -14.22 9.86
C ALA A 181 -1.89 -13.89 8.52
N LEU A 182 -2.35 -14.49 7.42
CA LEU A 182 -1.85 -14.18 6.08
C LEU A 182 -2.14 -12.73 5.65
N GLY A 183 -3.31 -12.20 6.01
CA GLY A 183 -3.67 -10.80 5.80
C GLY A 183 -2.74 -9.84 6.55
N ARG A 184 -2.44 -10.12 7.83
CA ARG A 184 -1.49 -9.34 8.64
C ARG A 184 -0.07 -9.40 8.08
N LEU A 185 0.38 -10.58 7.65
CA LEU A 185 1.66 -10.74 6.95
C LEU A 185 1.73 -9.90 5.69
N SER A 186 0.66 -9.88 4.89
CA SER A 186 0.64 -9.13 3.65
C SER A 186 0.78 -7.61 3.87
N HIS A 187 0.20 -7.07 4.92
CA HIS A 187 0.39 -5.68 5.34
C HIS A 187 1.88 -5.39 5.59
N SER A 188 2.50 -6.17 6.46
CA SER A 188 3.91 -5.97 6.81
C SER A 188 4.85 -6.14 5.61
N TRP A 189 4.56 -7.07 4.68
CA TRP A 189 5.35 -7.18 3.45
C TRP A 189 5.22 -5.96 2.55
N GLN A 190 4.02 -5.39 2.44
CA GLN A 190 3.76 -4.19 1.66
C GLN A 190 4.46 -2.98 2.27
N ASP A 191 4.41 -2.85 3.59
CA ASP A 191 5.09 -1.78 4.33
C ASP A 191 6.62 -1.86 4.25
N TYR A 192 7.17 -3.06 4.18
CA TYR A 192 8.61 -3.21 3.93
C TYR A 192 9.05 -2.48 2.66
N TYR A 193 8.30 -2.63 1.57
CA TYR A 193 8.60 -1.94 0.33
C TYR A 193 8.24 -0.45 0.38
N ALA A 194 7.20 -0.08 1.12
CA ALA A 194 6.80 1.31 1.29
C ALA A 194 7.76 2.12 2.16
N HIS A 195 8.27 1.51 3.24
CA HIS A 195 9.01 2.19 4.31
C HIS A 195 10.51 1.87 4.36
N GLY A 196 10.97 0.86 3.65
CA GLY A 196 12.37 0.48 3.65
C GLY A 196 13.28 1.55 3.03
N ILE A 197 14.39 1.86 3.70
CA ILE A 197 15.43 2.80 3.22
C ILE A 197 16.78 2.11 3.12
N HIS A 198 17.55 2.51 2.11
CA HIS A 198 18.95 2.12 1.97
C HIS A 198 19.87 3.27 2.40
N THR A 199 20.58 3.11 3.51
CA THR A 199 21.31 4.19 4.17
C THR A 199 22.47 4.75 3.37
N SER A 200 23.07 3.96 2.47
CA SER A 200 24.22 4.39 1.68
C SER A 200 23.84 5.18 0.42
N ARG A 201 22.61 5.12 -0.02
CA ARG A 201 22.15 5.72 -1.29
C ARG A 201 20.98 6.70 -1.15
N GLY A 202 20.39 6.82 0.02
CA GLY A 202 19.20 7.65 0.24
C GLY A 202 17.91 7.10 -0.37
N PHE A 203 18.00 6.12 -1.29
CA PHE A 203 16.88 5.49 -1.96
C PHE A 203 16.91 3.97 -1.77
N VAL A 204 15.76 3.35 -1.83
CA VAL A 204 15.63 1.89 -1.82
C VAL A 204 15.85 1.36 -3.24
N ASP A 205 16.76 0.40 -3.37
CA ASP A 205 16.71 -0.55 -4.45
C ASP A 205 16.13 -1.86 -3.92
N PRO A 206 14.83 -2.11 -4.12
CA PRO A 206 14.16 -3.28 -3.55
C PRO A 206 14.52 -4.59 -4.25
N MET A 207 15.37 -4.58 -5.28
CA MET A 207 15.67 -5.75 -6.11
C MET A 207 16.46 -6.85 -5.39
N ASN A 208 17.19 -6.52 -4.31
CA ASN A 208 18.13 -7.43 -3.67
C ASN A 208 17.80 -7.81 -2.23
N ALA A 209 16.63 -7.45 -1.74
CA ALA A 209 16.21 -7.75 -0.38
C ALA A 209 14.72 -8.12 -0.32
N SER A 210 14.30 -8.78 0.73
CA SER A 210 12.91 -9.19 0.94
C SER A 210 12.49 -8.99 2.40
N PRO A 211 11.20 -8.93 2.69
CA PRO A 211 10.68 -8.84 4.06
C PRO A 211 11.27 -9.87 5.03
N SER A 212 11.39 -11.13 4.59
CA SER A 212 11.94 -12.21 5.40
C SER A 212 13.49 -12.19 5.51
N SER A 213 14.16 -11.41 4.66
CA SER A 213 15.61 -11.21 4.66
C SER A 213 15.93 -9.78 4.25
N PRO A 214 15.78 -8.81 5.18
CA PRO A 214 15.83 -7.38 4.85
C PRO A 214 17.17 -6.88 4.28
N GLY A 215 18.24 -7.64 4.42
CA GLY A 215 19.55 -7.27 3.88
C GLY A 215 20.06 -5.93 4.43
N GLU A 216 20.39 -5.01 3.54
CA GLU A 216 20.87 -3.65 3.87
C GLU A 216 19.74 -2.63 4.05
N PHE A 217 18.47 -3.06 3.95
CA PHE A 217 17.34 -2.18 4.17
C PHE A 217 17.07 -1.95 5.66
N TRP A 218 16.73 -0.73 5.98
CA TRP A 218 16.47 -0.28 7.33
C TRP A 218 15.08 0.33 7.45
N PRO A 219 14.42 0.18 8.60
CA PRO A 219 13.16 0.84 8.88
C PRO A 219 13.30 2.37 8.81
N SER A 220 12.37 3.04 8.10
CA SER A 220 12.28 4.49 8.11
C SER A 220 11.84 5.02 9.48
N SER A 221 12.03 6.30 9.73
CA SER A 221 11.54 6.92 10.97
C SER A 221 10.15 7.53 10.77
N TYR A 222 9.32 7.39 11.79
CA TYR A 222 7.96 7.91 11.84
C TYR A 222 7.73 8.69 13.14
N ASN A 223 7.06 9.84 13.06
CA ASN A 223 6.66 10.61 14.23
C ASN A 223 5.16 10.44 14.45
N SER A 224 4.78 9.66 15.45
CA SER A 224 3.38 9.36 15.78
C SER A 224 2.55 10.61 16.16
N TRP A 225 3.20 11.70 16.59
CA TRP A 225 2.54 12.95 17.04
C TRP A 225 2.35 13.97 15.91
N ARG A 226 3.20 13.95 14.88
CA ARG A 226 3.24 14.95 13.81
C ARG A 226 3.02 14.38 12.40
N GLY A 227 2.71 13.11 12.31
CA GLY A 227 2.62 12.43 11.03
C GLY A 227 3.98 12.35 10.32
N TRP A 228 3.96 12.17 9.02
CA TRP A 228 5.15 12.03 8.16
C TRP A 228 6.01 13.30 8.06
N GLY A 229 5.82 14.28 8.97
CA GLY A 229 6.39 15.61 8.88
C GLY A 229 7.88 15.74 9.18
N GLU A 230 8.41 14.93 10.09
CA GLU A 230 9.79 15.03 10.59
C GLU A 230 10.38 13.62 10.68
N GLY A 231 11.13 13.20 9.68
CA GLY A 231 11.79 11.91 9.68
C GLY A 231 12.25 11.49 8.29
N GLU A 232 12.98 10.39 8.24
CA GLU A 232 13.41 9.76 7.01
C GLU A 232 12.25 8.93 6.44
N HIS A 233 11.48 9.50 5.53
CA HIS A 233 10.45 8.75 4.81
C HIS A 233 10.80 8.67 3.33
N PRO A 234 10.82 7.46 2.73
CA PRO A 234 11.26 7.28 1.35
C PRO A 234 10.43 8.07 0.34
N ASN A 235 9.14 8.22 0.56
CA ASN A 235 8.22 8.90 -0.37
C ASN A 235 8.40 10.43 -0.44
N ARG A 236 9.28 11.04 0.37
CA ARG A 236 9.56 12.46 0.32
C ARG A 236 10.60 12.78 -0.76
N GLY A 237 10.12 13.28 -1.89
CA GLY A 237 10.99 13.68 -3.01
C GLY A 237 11.57 12.50 -3.80
N GLU A 238 11.05 11.29 -3.58
CA GLU A 238 11.40 10.12 -4.35
C GLU A 238 10.87 10.25 -5.79
N PRO A 239 11.64 9.90 -6.83
CA PRO A 239 11.15 9.85 -8.20
C PRO A 239 9.95 8.90 -8.35
N VAL A 240 9.03 9.23 -9.27
CA VAL A 240 7.82 8.43 -9.53
C VAL A 240 8.15 7.00 -9.90
N GLU A 241 9.20 6.82 -10.68
CA GLU A 241 9.68 5.51 -11.13
C GLU A 241 10.04 4.61 -9.93
N VAL A 242 10.66 5.19 -8.89
CA VAL A 242 11.03 4.46 -7.68
C VAL A 242 9.80 4.10 -6.86
N SER A 243 8.86 5.03 -6.69
CA SER A 243 7.58 4.75 -5.99
C SER A 243 6.77 3.67 -6.71
N SER A 244 6.73 3.71 -8.04
CA SER A 244 6.07 2.69 -8.86
C SER A 244 6.75 1.31 -8.75
N GLN A 245 8.08 1.29 -8.72
CA GLN A 245 8.84 0.05 -8.51
C GLN A 245 8.55 -0.57 -7.14
N ARG A 246 8.48 0.24 -6.09
CA ARG A 246 8.12 -0.22 -4.75
C ARG A 246 6.74 -0.87 -4.71
N TYR A 247 5.75 -0.22 -5.32
CA TYR A 247 4.39 -0.74 -5.41
C TYR A 247 4.36 -2.09 -6.14
N ASN A 248 4.97 -2.17 -7.34
CA ASN A 248 4.99 -3.38 -8.14
C ASN A 248 5.70 -4.53 -7.44
N GLN A 249 6.74 -4.24 -6.68
CA GLN A 249 7.46 -5.26 -5.92
C GLN A 249 6.70 -5.72 -4.69
N ALA A 250 6.00 -4.82 -4.01
CA ALA A 250 5.09 -5.17 -2.92
C ALA A 250 3.99 -6.11 -3.42
N GLU A 251 3.40 -5.82 -4.60
CA GLU A 251 2.40 -6.66 -5.22
C GLU A 251 2.97 -8.02 -5.63
N ALA A 252 4.07 -8.02 -6.37
CA ALA A 252 4.70 -9.24 -6.87
C ALA A 252 5.15 -10.17 -5.74
N TYR A 253 5.78 -9.62 -4.69
CA TYR A 253 6.18 -10.39 -3.52
C TYR A 253 4.97 -10.96 -2.78
N THR A 254 3.95 -10.15 -2.54
CA THR A 254 2.72 -10.58 -1.88
C THR A 254 2.03 -11.69 -2.68
N ALA A 255 1.94 -11.55 -4.00
CA ALA A 255 1.36 -12.57 -4.88
C ALA A 255 2.14 -13.90 -4.84
N LEU A 256 3.46 -13.83 -4.86
CA LEU A 256 4.31 -15.02 -4.76
C LEU A 256 4.12 -15.76 -3.43
N ARG A 257 4.06 -15.01 -2.32
CA ARG A 257 3.83 -15.57 -0.98
C ARG A 257 2.41 -16.12 -0.85
N PHE A 258 1.41 -15.40 -1.32
CA PHE A 258 0.02 -15.87 -1.36
C PHE A 258 -0.11 -17.17 -2.13
N ARG A 259 0.46 -17.27 -3.32
CA ARG A 259 0.42 -18.51 -4.11
C ARG A 259 0.90 -19.70 -3.28
N ARG A 260 2.10 -19.59 -2.69
CA ARG A 260 2.71 -20.68 -1.93
C ARG A 260 1.90 -21.06 -0.68
N MET A 261 1.42 -20.06 0.05
CA MET A 261 0.71 -20.28 1.31
C MET A 261 -0.73 -20.74 1.06
N LEU A 262 -1.42 -20.20 0.04
CA LEU A 262 -2.78 -20.59 -0.29
C LEU A 262 -2.87 -21.99 -0.89
N GLU A 263 -1.86 -22.48 -1.61
CA GLU A 263 -1.81 -23.89 -2.02
C GLU A 263 -1.92 -24.82 -0.80
N ASN A 264 -1.13 -24.55 0.24
CA ASN A 264 -1.15 -25.32 1.50
C ASN A 264 -2.47 -25.14 2.27
N TRP A 265 -2.98 -23.90 2.33
CA TRP A 265 -4.23 -23.60 3.00
C TRP A 265 -5.41 -24.32 2.31
N MET A 266 -5.53 -24.25 1.00
CA MET A 266 -6.60 -24.90 0.24
C MET A 266 -6.54 -26.42 0.35
N ALA A 267 -5.36 -27.01 0.43
CA ALA A 267 -5.21 -28.47 0.62
C ALA A 267 -5.80 -28.93 1.96
N SER A 268 -5.69 -28.13 3.01
CA SER A 268 -6.18 -28.45 4.36
C SER A 268 -7.59 -27.92 4.66
N CYS A 269 -8.08 -26.92 3.93
CA CYS A 269 -9.31 -26.18 4.23
C CYS A 269 -10.38 -26.28 3.11
N LYS A 270 -10.30 -27.27 2.24
CA LYS A 270 -11.18 -27.47 1.06
C LYS A 270 -12.68 -27.43 1.37
N CYS A 271 -13.08 -27.96 2.52
CA CYS A 271 -14.53 -28.07 2.87
C CYS A 271 -15.20 -26.73 3.21
N LEU A 272 -14.45 -25.65 3.39
CA LEU A 272 -15.00 -24.34 3.75
C LEU A 272 -15.39 -23.50 2.52
N CYS A 273 -15.02 -23.95 1.35
CA CYS A 273 -15.20 -23.24 0.09
C CYS A 273 -16.21 -23.90 -0.87
N GLN A 274 -16.92 -24.93 -0.39
CA GLN A 274 -17.99 -25.60 -1.14
C GLN A 274 -19.34 -24.90 -0.98
#